data_258e5bcf23dc71ec8beb0eece1b4da4e
#
_entry.id   258e5bcf23dc71ec8beb0eece1b4da4e
#
_cell.length_a   1.000
_cell.length_b   1.000
_cell.length_c   1.000
_cell.angle_alpha   90.00
_cell.angle_beta   90.00
_cell.angle_gamma   90.00
#
_symmetry.space_group_name_H-M   'P 1'
#
loop_
_entity.id
_entity.type
_entity.pdbx_description
1 polymer ?
#
loop_
_entity_poly.entity_id
_entity_poly.type
_entity_poly.pdbx_seq_one_letter_code
_entity_poly.pdbx_strand_id
1 'polypeptide(L)'
;DWTFPIDYKELHFHDIMPETQALKDLIDEIKPTFTYALHNSGFGGIYWYVTEDMPELYPKLREAVERQGIPLHLGEPESPAIPVLAPAVLLAEGIEVEYDYFERFGAKNISKIISSGTCSDSYSKQHYGTFTFLTEMPYFFDPRIADPSVTDTTRGAAVIEKINWTTESNKRIREVLSVSAEYIGKKNPYLMAVNDAIEDTGLESNRRMAEEDEEYKRLATQAEYFDNVWVSRFYRLLSYGMLIRAHEYELEREHSAAAETALLKGKAMAEALHKQLAVELEEKLNY
;
A
#
# COMPACT_ATOMS: atom_id res chain seq x y z
N ASP A 1 1.78 -6.63 -10.45
CA ASP A 1 0.49 -7.28 -10.25
C ASP A 1 0.67 -8.55 -9.40
N TRP A 2 -0.21 -8.74 -8.42
CA TRP A 2 -0.20 -9.85 -7.48
C TRP A 2 -1.27 -10.88 -7.83
N THR A 3 -1.36 -11.25 -9.12
CA THR A 3 -2.36 -12.18 -9.64
C THR A 3 -1.75 -13.36 -10.39
N PHE A 4 -0.45 -13.61 -10.25
CA PHE A 4 0.20 -14.84 -10.68
C PHE A 4 -0.17 -16.00 -9.75
N PRO A 5 -0.34 -17.22 -10.30
CA PRO A 5 -0.75 -18.37 -9.50
C PRO A 5 0.34 -18.79 -8.51
N ILE A 6 -0.11 -19.25 -7.34
CA ILE A 6 0.78 -19.74 -6.30
C ILE A 6 0.08 -20.80 -5.44
N ASP A 7 0.86 -21.79 -5.03
CA ASP A 7 0.55 -22.73 -3.95
C ASP A 7 1.61 -22.63 -2.86
N TYR A 8 1.24 -22.08 -1.71
CA TYR A 8 2.13 -21.96 -0.57
C TYR A 8 1.37 -22.14 0.75
N LYS A 9 1.69 -23.21 1.49
CA LYS A 9 0.98 -23.59 2.72
C LYS A 9 -0.55 -23.62 2.52
N GLU A 10 -1.30 -22.74 3.19
CA GLU A 10 -2.76 -22.61 3.05
C GLU A 10 -3.18 -21.55 2.00
N LEU A 11 -2.23 -20.89 1.37
CA LEU A 11 -2.49 -19.94 0.29
C LEU A 11 -2.50 -20.70 -1.05
N HIS A 12 -3.68 -20.72 -1.70
CA HIS A 12 -3.89 -21.34 -3.02
C HIS A 12 -4.58 -20.31 -3.90
N PHE A 13 -3.84 -19.64 -4.77
CA PHE A 13 -4.38 -18.65 -5.69
C PHE A 13 -4.20 -19.12 -7.12
N HIS A 14 -5.33 -19.32 -7.83
CA HIS A 14 -5.37 -19.79 -9.22
C HIS A 14 -6.36 -18.99 -10.08
N ASP A 15 -6.97 -17.94 -9.50
CA ASP A 15 -7.93 -17.08 -10.20
C ASP A 15 -7.18 -15.98 -10.98
N ILE A 16 -6.43 -16.44 -11.99
CA ILE A 16 -5.59 -15.58 -12.81
C ILE A 16 -6.42 -14.72 -13.76
N MET A 17 -6.16 -13.43 -13.80
CA MET A 17 -6.81 -12.51 -14.73
C MET A 17 -6.32 -12.76 -16.18
N PRO A 18 -7.17 -12.51 -17.21
CA PRO A 18 -6.77 -12.69 -18.60
C PRO A 18 -5.52 -11.91 -19.00
N GLU A 19 -5.36 -10.70 -18.49
CA GLU A 19 -4.18 -9.85 -18.71
C GLU A 19 -2.92 -10.45 -18.09
N THR A 20 -3.05 -10.98 -16.87
CA THR A 20 -1.95 -11.67 -16.18
C THR A 20 -1.61 -12.99 -16.88
N GLN A 21 -2.60 -13.74 -17.37
CA GLN A 21 -2.35 -14.94 -18.16
C GLN A 21 -1.56 -14.61 -19.43
N ALA A 22 -1.94 -13.55 -20.15
CA ALA A 22 -1.20 -13.12 -21.35
C ALA A 22 0.25 -12.72 -21.03
N LEU A 23 0.48 -12.02 -19.92
CA LEU A 23 1.83 -11.68 -19.46
C LEU A 23 2.62 -12.93 -19.07
N LYS A 24 1.99 -13.86 -18.36
CA LYS A 24 2.59 -15.14 -17.98
C LYS A 24 3.01 -15.94 -19.21
N ASP A 25 2.12 -16.08 -20.20
CA ASP A 25 2.42 -16.80 -21.44
C ASP A 25 3.59 -16.16 -22.20
N LEU A 26 3.66 -14.81 -22.20
CA LEU A 26 4.78 -14.09 -22.81
C LEU A 26 6.11 -14.34 -22.06
N ILE A 27 6.09 -14.32 -20.73
CA ILE A 27 7.27 -14.65 -19.90
C ILE A 27 7.73 -16.08 -20.18
N ASP A 28 6.81 -17.04 -20.27
CA ASP A 28 7.09 -18.46 -20.54
C ASP A 28 7.67 -18.68 -21.94
N GLU A 29 7.24 -17.89 -22.93
CA GLU A 29 7.77 -17.94 -24.30
C GLU A 29 9.16 -17.32 -24.40
N ILE A 30 9.33 -16.10 -23.85
CA ILE A 30 10.57 -15.30 -24.02
C ILE A 30 11.66 -15.76 -23.05
N LYS A 31 11.29 -16.18 -21.82
CA LYS A 31 12.21 -16.53 -20.73
C LYS A 31 13.25 -15.43 -20.50
N PRO A 32 12.84 -14.22 -20.13
CA PRO A 32 13.73 -13.08 -20.06
C PRO A 32 14.83 -13.31 -19.04
N THR A 33 16.06 -12.91 -19.36
CA THR A 33 17.16 -12.86 -18.39
C THR A 33 17.16 -11.61 -17.54
N PHE A 34 16.52 -10.53 -18.06
CA PHE A 34 16.39 -9.25 -17.41
C PHE A 34 15.01 -8.65 -17.67
N THR A 35 14.39 -8.14 -16.61
CA THR A 35 13.15 -7.35 -16.70
C THR A 35 13.35 -6.00 -16.03
N TYR A 36 12.94 -4.93 -16.72
CA TYR A 36 12.83 -3.61 -16.13
C TYR A 36 11.36 -3.23 -16.00
N ALA A 37 10.92 -2.91 -14.78
CA ALA A 37 9.59 -2.43 -14.50
C ALA A 37 9.63 -1.00 -13.96
N LEU A 38 8.81 -0.13 -14.53
CA LEU A 38 8.65 1.26 -14.09
C LEU A 38 7.27 1.41 -13.45
N HIS A 39 7.26 1.65 -12.16
CA HIS A 39 6.07 1.87 -11.36
C HIS A 39 6.03 3.31 -10.82
N ASN A 40 4.96 3.63 -10.11
CA ASN A 40 4.82 4.89 -9.41
C ASN A 40 4.28 4.67 -8.00
N SER A 41 4.95 5.28 -7.03
CA SER A 41 4.68 5.12 -5.60
C SER A 41 3.69 6.13 -5.02
N GLY A 42 3.06 6.96 -5.85
CA GLY A 42 2.12 8.00 -5.40
C GLY A 42 2.80 9.14 -4.65
N PHE A 43 2.77 9.14 -3.32
CA PHE A 43 3.41 10.15 -2.47
C PHE A 43 4.53 9.53 -1.64
N GLY A 44 5.75 10.06 -1.75
CA GLY A 44 6.90 9.54 -1.00
C GLY A 44 8.23 9.99 -1.59
N GLY A 45 9.20 9.08 -1.64
CA GLY A 45 10.47 9.22 -2.35
C GLY A 45 10.63 8.13 -3.40
N ILE A 46 11.72 8.15 -4.14
CA ILE A 46 12.05 7.07 -5.07
C ILE A 46 12.66 5.90 -4.30
N TYR A 47 12.30 4.68 -4.69
CA TYR A 47 12.93 3.43 -4.22
C TYR A 47 12.91 2.36 -5.31
N TRP A 48 13.64 1.30 -5.07
CA TRP A 48 13.81 0.23 -6.04
C TRP A 48 13.61 -1.14 -5.40
N TYR A 49 13.03 -2.04 -6.19
CA TYR A 49 13.07 -3.46 -5.92
C TYR A 49 14.05 -4.14 -6.87
N VAL A 50 14.85 -5.05 -6.32
CA VAL A 50 15.76 -5.91 -7.08
C VAL A 50 15.55 -7.35 -6.64
N THR A 51 15.53 -8.29 -7.59
CA THR A 51 15.39 -9.71 -7.27
C THR A 51 16.67 -10.36 -6.76
N GLU A 52 17.81 -9.67 -6.87
CA GLU A 52 19.12 -10.11 -6.36
C GLU A 52 19.87 -8.90 -5.78
N ASP A 53 20.67 -9.14 -4.73
CA ASP A 53 21.54 -8.12 -4.14
C ASP A 53 22.68 -7.75 -5.10
N MET A 54 22.73 -6.48 -5.53
CA MET A 54 23.73 -5.95 -6.46
C MET A 54 24.37 -4.65 -5.94
N PRO A 55 25.22 -4.73 -4.92
CA PRO A 55 25.78 -3.55 -4.23
C PRO A 55 26.50 -2.55 -5.14
N GLU A 56 27.05 -3.00 -6.26
CA GLU A 56 27.72 -2.15 -7.24
C GLU A 56 26.80 -1.20 -8.00
N LEU A 57 25.49 -1.46 -8.01
CA LEU A 57 24.49 -0.58 -8.63
C LEU A 57 24.06 0.57 -7.69
N TYR A 58 24.03 0.36 -6.38
CA TYR A 58 23.39 1.27 -5.44
C TYR A 58 23.98 2.69 -5.44
N PRO A 59 25.31 2.88 -5.51
CA PRO A 59 25.88 4.23 -5.64
C PRO A 59 25.44 4.95 -6.92
N LYS A 60 25.31 4.22 -8.04
CA LYS A 60 24.87 4.79 -9.33
C LYS A 60 23.40 5.20 -9.33
N LEU A 61 22.54 4.40 -8.67
CA LEU A 61 21.13 4.72 -8.50
C LEU A 61 20.97 6.00 -7.70
N ARG A 62 21.69 6.12 -6.58
CA ARG A 62 21.69 7.32 -5.74
C ARG A 62 22.16 8.56 -6.50
N GLU A 63 23.31 8.47 -7.18
CA GLU A 63 23.81 9.58 -8.02
C GLU A 63 22.81 10.00 -9.11
N ALA A 64 22.10 9.04 -9.72
CA ALA A 64 21.14 9.34 -10.77
C ALA A 64 19.97 10.20 -10.27
N VAL A 65 19.44 9.87 -9.08
CA VAL A 65 18.28 10.61 -8.51
C VAL A 65 18.69 11.91 -7.85
N GLU A 66 19.88 11.99 -7.26
CA GLU A 66 20.45 13.25 -6.75
C GLU A 66 20.56 14.30 -7.85
N ARG A 67 20.99 13.90 -9.06
CA ARG A 67 21.07 14.79 -10.24
C ARG A 67 19.70 15.32 -10.68
N GLN A 68 18.61 14.61 -10.37
CA GLN A 68 17.25 14.99 -10.71
C GLN A 68 16.54 15.73 -9.57
N GLY A 69 17.17 15.84 -8.40
CA GLY A 69 16.56 16.46 -7.21
C GLY A 69 15.38 15.67 -6.64
N ILE A 70 15.31 14.36 -6.89
CA ILE A 70 14.26 13.48 -6.36
C ILE A 70 14.76 12.89 -5.04
N PRO A 71 13.99 13.00 -3.92
CA PRO A 71 14.40 12.42 -2.65
C PRO A 71 14.31 10.89 -2.67
N LEU A 72 15.23 10.22 -1.95
CA LEU A 72 15.11 8.80 -1.66
C LEU A 72 13.96 8.55 -0.67
N HIS A 73 13.24 7.46 -0.84
CA HIS A 73 12.29 6.98 0.16
C HIS A 73 13.05 6.27 1.29
N LEU A 74 13.22 6.96 2.41
CA LEU A 74 13.84 6.43 3.63
C LEU A 74 12.82 6.17 4.75
N GLY A 75 11.54 6.17 4.40
CA GLY A 75 10.43 5.78 5.28
C GLY A 75 10.34 4.28 5.48
N GLU A 76 9.13 3.80 5.73
CA GLU A 76 8.88 2.37 5.90
C GLU A 76 8.86 1.64 4.54
N PRO A 77 9.33 0.40 4.45
CA PRO A 77 9.06 -0.44 3.31
C PRO A 77 7.55 -0.72 3.20
N GLU A 78 7.05 -1.03 2.01
CA GLU A 78 5.62 -1.30 1.77
C GLU A 78 5.06 -2.42 2.67
N SER A 79 5.88 -3.42 2.94
CA SER A 79 5.60 -4.44 3.96
C SER A 79 6.80 -4.57 4.90
N PRO A 80 6.57 -4.75 6.21
CA PRO A 80 7.64 -4.97 7.17
C PRO A 80 8.40 -6.29 6.96
N ALA A 81 7.85 -7.20 6.14
CA ALA A 81 8.51 -8.45 5.76
C ALA A 81 9.62 -8.26 4.72
N ILE A 82 9.63 -7.12 4.01
CA ILE A 82 10.55 -6.88 2.88
C ILE A 82 11.96 -6.52 3.38
N PRO A 83 13.00 -7.26 2.98
CA PRO A 83 14.36 -6.94 3.35
C PRO A 83 14.87 -5.66 2.69
N VAL A 84 15.47 -4.78 3.49
CA VAL A 84 16.13 -3.55 3.03
C VAL A 84 17.60 -3.87 2.79
N LEU A 85 18.06 -3.81 1.54
CA LEU A 85 19.44 -4.11 1.13
C LEU A 85 20.35 -2.89 1.28
N ALA A 86 19.81 -1.71 0.97
CA ALA A 86 20.48 -0.42 1.10
C ALA A 86 19.42 0.69 1.20
N PRO A 87 19.79 1.95 1.53
CA PRO A 87 18.85 3.06 1.54
C PRO A 87 18.03 3.13 0.25
N ALA A 88 16.70 2.98 0.34
CA ALA A 88 15.75 2.95 -0.75
C ALA A 88 15.94 1.79 -1.76
N VAL A 89 16.65 0.72 -1.39
CA VAL A 89 16.78 -0.49 -2.21
C VAL A 89 16.28 -1.69 -1.43
N LEU A 90 15.27 -2.35 -1.95
CA LEU A 90 14.52 -3.42 -1.35
C LEU A 90 14.72 -4.73 -2.13
N LEU A 91 14.73 -5.85 -1.44
CA LEU A 91 14.72 -7.16 -2.09
C LEU A 91 13.28 -7.49 -2.55
N ALA A 92 13.12 -7.71 -3.86
CA ALA A 92 11.87 -8.21 -4.39
C ALA A 92 11.72 -9.70 -4.06
N GLU A 93 10.77 -10.00 -3.19
CA GLU A 93 10.43 -11.37 -2.80
C GLU A 93 8.97 -11.68 -3.10
N GLY A 94 8.61 -12.97 -3.11
CA GLY A 94 7.24 -13.41 -3.33
C GLY A 94 6.36 -13.22 -2.10
N ILE A 95 5.07 -13.45 -2.30
CA ILE A 95 4.04 -13.36 -1.26
C ILE A 95 4.28 -14.34 -0.09
N GLU A 96 5.12 -15.35 -0.29
CA GLU A 96 5.49 -16.35 0.72
C GLU A 96 6.13 -15.70 1.94
N VAL A 97 6.95 -14.66 1.73
CA VAL A 97 7.63 -13.94 2.82
C VAL A 97 6.63 -13.17 3.67
N GLU A 98 5.62 -12.58 3.06
CA GLU A 98 4.54 -11.91 3.76
C GLU A 98 3.67 -12.92 4.53
N TYR A 99 3.38 -14.08 3.93
CA TYR A 99 2.68 -15.16 4.61
C TYR A 99 3.42 -15.59 5.89
N ASP A 100 4.73 -15.85 5.78
CA ASP A 100 5.56 -16.29 6.91
C ASP A 100 5.68 -15.19 7.99
N TYR A 101 5.71 -13.94 7.58
CA TYR A 101 5.67 -12.80 8.48
C TYR A 101 4.37 -12.76 9.31
N PHE A 102 3.21 -12.84 8.67
CA PHE A 102 1.93 -12.88 9.38
C PHE A 102 1.82 -14.10 10.31
N GLU A 103 2.31 -15.26 9.88
CA GLU A 103 2.35 -16.47 10.70
C GLU A 103 3.21 -16.26 11.96
N ARG A 104 4.40 -15.67 11.80
CA ARG A 104 5.31 -15.37 12.92
C ARG A 104 4.67 -14.48 13.98
N PHE A 105 3.88 -13.50 13.59
CA PHE A 105 3.17 -12.60 14.51
C PHE A 105 1.75 -13.09 14.86
N GLY A 106 1.48 -14.37 14.68
CA GLY A 106 0.30 -15.05 15.20
C GLY A 106 -1.01 -14.74 14.49
N ALA A 107 -0.95 -14.26 13.26
CA ALA A 107 -2.14 -14.08 12.43
C ALA A 107 -2.84 -15.42 12.19
N LYS A 108 -4.17 -15.39 12.20
CA LYS A 108 -5.01 -16.56 11.90
C LYS A 108 -5.68 -16.39 10.54
N ASN A 109 -5.88 -17.49 9.83
CA ASN A 109 -6.52 -17.48 8.50
C ASN A 109 -5.78 -16.53 7.52
N ILE A 110 -4.48 -16.68 7.41
CA ILE A 110 -3.60 -15.81 6.60
C ILE A 110 -4.07 -15.75 5.15
N SER A 111 -4.62 -16.85 4.60
CA SER A 111 -5.25 -16.89 3.28
C SER A 111 -6.48 -16.00 3.12
N LYS A 112 -7.01 -15.40 4.19
CA LYS A 112 -8.02 -14.34 4.14
C LYS A 112 -7.42 -12.94 4.26
N ILE A 113 -6.23 -12.82 4.84
CA ILE A 113 -5.45 -11.57 4.90
C ILE A 113 -4.81 -11.34 3.54
N ILE A 114 -4.16 -12.39 3.00
CA ILE A 114 -3.54 -12.41 1.70
C ILE A 114 -4.55 -13.02 0.71
N SER A 115 -5.27 -12.16 -0.01
CA SER A 115 -6.26 -12.57 -1.01
C SER A 115 -5.74 -12.54 -2.45
N SER A 116 -4.44 -12.34 -2.62
CA SER A 116 -3.74 -12.23 -3.91
C SER A 116 -2.85 -13.44 -4.19
N GLY A 117 -2.35 -13.52 -5.42
CA GLY A 117 -1.30 -14.45 -5.84
C GLY A 117 0.11 -13.88 -5.62
N THR A 118 1.08 -14.44 -6.33
CA THR A 118 2.43 -13.87 -6.38
C THR A 118 2.57 -12.83 -7.51
N CYS A 119 3.74 -12.22 -7.65
CA CYS A 119 4.03 -11.21 -8.67
C CYS A 119 4.80 -11.79 -9.86
N SER A 120 4.86 -11.05 -10.98
CA SER A 120 5.55 -11.45 -12.22
C SER A 120 7.05 -11.64 -12.04
N ASP A 121 7.68 -10.83 -11.22
CA ASP A 121 9.11 -10.89 -10.93
C ASP A 121 9.47 -12.13 -10.11
N SER A 122 8.70 -12.47 -9.07
CA SER A 122 8.87 -13.72 -8.33
C SER A 122 8.64 -14.95 -9.22
N TYR A 123 7.57 -14.92 -10.05
CA TYR A 123 7.30 -15.98 -11.00
C TYR A 123 8.47 -16.18 -11.99
N SER A 124 8.94 -15.12 -12.64
CA SER A 124 10.01 -15.19 -13.64
C SER A 124 11.35 -15.54 -13.03
N LYS A 125 11.65 -15.07 -11.81
CA LYS A 125 12.84 -15.47 -11.07
C LYS A 125 12.84 -16.96 -10.75
N GLN A 126 11.74 -17.48 -10.21
CA GLN A 126 11.63 -18.89 -9.82
C GLN A 126 11.73 -19.84 -11.02
N HIS A 127 11.13 -19.49 -12.16
CA HIS A 127 11.05 -20.37 -13.31
C HIS A 127 12.24 -20.23 -14.28
N TYR A 128 12.82 -19.04 -14.39
CA TYR A 128 13.80 -18.73 -15.44
C TYR A 128 15.08 -18.06 -14.92
N GLY A 129 15.17 -17.73 -13.63
CA GLY A 129 16.32 -17.03 -13.06
C GLY A 129 16.40 -15.57 -13.53
N THR A 130 15.28 -14.97 -13.89
CA THR A 130 15.22 -13.58 -14.37
C THR A 130 15.65 -12.62 -13.27
N PHE A 131 16.60 -11.73 -13.59
CA PHE A 131 16.86 -10.55 -12.76
C PHE A 131 15.84 -9.46 -13.09
N THR A 132 15.05 -9.04 -12.10
CA THR A 132 14.15 -7.90 -12.25
C THR A 132 14.69 -6.70 -11.50
N PHE A 133 14.65 -5.55 -12.17
CA PHE A 133 14.89 -4.23 -11.61
C PHE A 133 13.62 -3.40 -11.76
N LEU A 134 13.02 -3.03 -10.63
CA LEU A 134 11.78 -2.27 -10.58
C LEU A 134 12.06 -0.92 -9.92
N THR A 135 11.57 0.14 -10.51
CA THR A 135 11.69 1.51 -9.99
C THR A 135 10.32 2.04 -9.61
N GLU A 136 10.19 2.46 -8.36
CA GLU A 136 9.03 3.16 -7.83
C GLU A 136 9.27 4.68 -7.84
N MET A 137 8.61 5.38 -8.78
CA MET A 137 8.74 6.84 -8.94
C MET A 137 7.61 7.56 -8.22
N PRO A 138 7.89 8.56 -7.36
CA PRO A 138 6.83 9.33 -6.72
C PRO A 138 6.17 10.31 -7.70
N TYR A 139 4.84 10.48 -7.61
CA TYR A 139 4.12 11.60 -8.23
C TYR A 139 4.29 12.89 -7.44
N PHE A 140 4.28 12.76 -6.12
CA PHE A 140 4.41 13.84 -5.16
C PHE A 140 5.44 13.46 -4.10
N PHE A 141 6.21 14.42 -3.64
CA PHE A 141 7.17 14.17 -2.58
C PHE A 141 7.34 15.36 -1.64
N ASP A 142 7.71 15.04 -0.40
CA ASP A 142 8.13 16.00 0.60
C ASP A 142 9.56 15.62 1.04
N PRO A 143 10.49 16.57 1.17
CA PRO A 143 11.90 16.29 1.51
C PRO A 143 12.08 15.51 2.82
N ARG A 144 11.12 15.57 3.75
CA ARG A 144 11.16 14.83 5.01
C ARG A 144 11.22 13.31 4.83
N ILE A 145 10.73 12.79 3.70
CA ILE A 145 10.82 11.35 3.39
C ILE A 145 12.25 10.85 3.23
N ALA A 146 13.21 11.74 3.02
CA ALA A 146 14.62 11.45 2.89
C ALA A 146 15.46 11.89 4.10
N ASP A 147 14.84 12.31 5.21
CA ASP A 147 15.54 12.78 6.40
C ASP A 147 15.85 11.62 7.37
N PRO A 148 17.13 11.18 7.46
CA PRO A 148 17.55 10.10 8.35
C PRO A 148 17.75 10.53 9.80
N SER A 149 17.54 11.80 10.15
CA SER A 149 17.72 12.27 11.53
C SER A 149 16.75 11.59 12.48
N VAL A 150 17.20 11.33 13.71
CA VAL A 150 16.44 10.56 14.69
C VAL A 150 15.44 11.46 15.42
N THR A 151 14.23 10.95 15.63
CA THR A 151 13.17 11.58 16.43
C THR A 151 13.31 11.24 17.93
N ASP A 152 12.41 11.75 18.76
CA ASP A 152 12.23 11.34 20.16
C ASP A 152 11.17 10.21 20.33
N THR A 153 10.58 9.74 19.24
CA THR A 153 9.52 8.71 19.18
C THR A 153 10.10 7.38 18.70
N THR A 154 9.71 6.26 19.30
CA THR A 154 10.12 4.94 18.79
C THR A 154 9.42 4.60 17.46
N ARG A 155 10.09 3.81 16.61
CA ARG A 155 9.51 3.33 15.35
C ARG A 155 8.17 2.61 15.61
N GLY A 156 8.11 1.75 16.62
CA GLY A 156 6.86 1.08 17.01
C GLY A 156 5.76 2.04 17.42
N ALA A 157 6.07 3.11 18.15
CA ALA A 157 5.07 4.12 18.53
C ALA A 157 4.51 4.86 17.30
N ALA A 158 5.34 5.17 16.30
CA ALA A 158 4.88 5.78 15.05
C ALA A 158 3.95 4.84 14.27
N VAL A 159 4.28 3.55 14.18
CA VAL A 159 3.42 2.53 13.55
C VAL A 159 2.08 2.38 14.31
N ILE A 160 2.11 2.36 15.64
CA ILE A 160 0.90 2.30 16.47
C ILE A 160 0.03 3.55 16.26
N GLU A 161 0.61 4.73 16.12
CA GLU A 161 -0.11 5.96 15.78
C GLU A 161 -0.85 5.83 14.44
N LYS A 162 -0.15 5.34 13.40
CA LYS A 162 -0.76 4.99 12.10
C LYS A 162 -1.95 4.05 12.24
N ILE A 163 -1.78 2.94 12.97
CA ILE A 163 -2.82 1.93 13.18
C ILE A 163 -4.04 2.54 13.88
N ASN A 164 -3.83 3.30 14.96
CA ASN A 164 -4.90 3.93 15.71
C ASN A 164 -5.68 4.92 14.84
N TRP A 165 -4.97 5.76 14.09
CA TRP A 165 -5.57 6.72 13.17
C TRP A 165 -6.35 6.03 12.04
N THR A 166 -5.78 4.96 11.46
CA THR A 166 -6.44 4.14 10.42
C THR A 166 -7.74 3.51 10.95
N THR A 167 -7.70 2.94 12.16
CA THR A 167 -8.87 2.33 12.80
C THR A 167 -9.99 3.35 13.00
N GLU A 168 -9.66 4.55 13.49
CA GLU A 168 -10.66 5.61 13.67
C GLU A 168 -11.20 6.11 12.32
N SER A 169 -10.35 6.23 11.31
CA SER A 169 -10.76 6.59 9.95
C SER A 169 -11.70 5.54 9.34
N ASN A 170 -11.38 4.24 9.49
CA ASN A 170 -12.25 3.15 9.05
C ASN A 170 -13.63 3.20 9.72
N LYS A 171 -13.68 3.51 11.02
CA LYS A 171 -14.93 3.71 11.74
C LYS A 171 -15.77 4.83 11.14
N ARG A 172 -15.16 5.98 10.83
CA ARG A 172 -15.85 7.12 10.19
C ARG A 172 -16.40 6.76 8.82
N ILE A 173 -15.65 6.00 8.01
CA ILE A 173 -16.16 5.51 6.71
C ILE A 173 -17.38 4.60 6.93
N ARG A 174 -17.33 3.67 7.88
CA ARG A 174 -18.47 2.79 8.21
C ARG A 174 -19.67 3.57 8.71
N GLU A 175 -19.47 4.67 9.46
CA GLU A 175 -20.56 5.59 9.87
C GLU A 175 -21.23 6.26 8.66
N VAL A 176 -20.45 6.71 7.67
CA VAL A 176 -21.01 7.23 6.41
C VAL A 176 -21.80 6.16 5.67
N LEU A 177 -21.23 4.99 5.50
CA LEU A 177 -21.88 3.86 4.83
C LEU A 177 -23.16 3.42 5.54
N SER A 178 -23.22 3.47 6.86
CA SER A 178 -24.41 3.09 7.62
C SER A 178 -25.67 3.90 7.27
N VAL A 179 -25.49 5.10 6.72
CA VAL A 179 -26.59 6.00 6.32
C VAL A 179 -27.16 5.63 4.95
N SER A 180 -26.37 5.03 4.06
CA SER A 180 -26.68 4.90 2.64
C SER A 180 -26.44 3.50 2.07
N ALA A 181 -25.83 2.56 2.83
CA ALA A 181 -25.39 1.25 2.33
C ALA A 181 -26.53 0.43 1.69
N GLU A 182 -27.78 0.58 2.17
CA GLU A 182 -28.94 -0.09 1.60
C GLU A 182 -29.21 0.32 0.14
N TYR A 183 -28.77 1.53 -0.24
CA TYR A 183 -29.02 2.13 -1.55
C TYR A 183 -27.78 2.13 -2.46
N ILE A 184 -26.64 1.63 -1.98
CA ILE A 184 -25.42 1.49 -2.79
C ILE A 184 -25.33 0.03 -3.27
N GLY A 185 -25.30 -0.15 -4.59
CA GLY A 185 -25.27 -1.46 -5.22
C GLY A 185 -23.95 -2.22 -4.89
N LYS A 186 -24.04 -3.53 -4.61
CA LYS A 186 -22.87 -4.38 -4.34
C LYS A 186 -21.83 -4.41 -5.48
N LYS A 187 -22.23 -4.06 -6.70
CA LYS A 187 -21.37 -3.98 -7.89
C LYS A 187 -20.86 -2.55 -8.16
N ASN A 188 -21.10 -1.62 -7.24
CA ASN A 188 -20.55 -0.28 -7.33
C ASN A 188 -19.01 -0.38 -7.19
N PRO A 189 -18.23 0.00 -8.24
CA PRO A 189 -16.80 -0.22 -8.26
C PRO A 189 -16.07 0.60 -7.18
N TYR A 190 -16.58 1.78 -6.87
CA TYR A 190 -15.99 2.63 -5.83
C TYR A 190 -16.28 2.09 -4.43
N LEU A 191 -17.47 1.52 -4.18
CA LEU A 191 -17.78 0.86 -2.92
C LEU A 191 -16.89 -0.37 -2.71
N MET A 192 -16.62 -1.14 -3.76
CA MET A 192 -15.72 -2.29 -3.68
C MET A 192 -14.33 -1.84 -3.23
N ALA A 193 -13.76 -0.81 -3.85
CA ALA A 193 -12.46 -0.25 -3.47
C ALA A 193 -12.46 0.36 -2.04
N VAL A 194 -13.57 0.99 -1.63
CA VAL A 194 -13.70 1.49 -0.25
C VAL A 194 -13.73 0.35 0.75
N ASN A 195 -14.49 -0.73 0.48
CA ASN A 195 -14.57 -1.88 1.37
C ASN A 195 -13.20 -2.55 1.54
N ASP A 196 -12.47 -2.72 0.46
CA ASP A 196 -11.10 -3.23 0.48
C ASP A 196 -10.17 -2.34 1.33
N ALA A 197 -10.23 -1.03 1.14
CA ALA A 197 -9.43 -0.05 1.87
C ALA A 197 -9.74 0.04 3.38
N ILE A 198 -10.90 -0.44 3.84
CA ILE A 198 -11.30 -0.43 5.26
C ILE A 198 -11.32 -1.81 5.90
N GLU A 199 -10.85 -2.83 5.22
CA GLU A 199 -10.61 -4.12 5.85
C GLU A 199 -9.52 -3.99 6.92
N ASP A 200 -9.85 -4.46 8.13
CA ASP A 200 -8.93 -4.39 9.29
C ASP A 200 -8.01 -5.63 9.36
N THR A 201 -7.91 -6.35 8.24
CA THR A 201 -7.05 -7.53 8.12
C THR A 201 -5.59 -7.13 8.30
N GLY A 202 -4.86 -7.88 9.15
CA GLY A 202 -3.45 -7.61 9.43
C GLY A 202 -3.14 -6.49 10.43
N LEU A 203 -4.07 -5.58 10.77
CA LEU A 203 -3.79 -4.49 11.72
C LEU A 203 -3.34 -5.00 13.10
N GLU A 204 -3.96 -6.08 13.58
CA GLU A 204 -3.59 -6.69 14.88
C GLU A 204 -2.18 -7.33 14.84
N SER A 205 -1.83 -7.99 13.74
CA SER A 205 -0.50 -8.57 13.55
C SER A 205 0.57 -7.48 13.44
N ASN A 206 0.26 -6.40 12.71
CA ASN A 206 1.15 -5.23 12.62
C ASN A 206 1.32 -4.54 13.98
N ARG A 207 0.28 -4.49 14.81
CA ARG A 207 0.38 -3.98 16.18
C ARG A 207 1.30 -4.83 17.02
N ARG A 208 1.15 -6.15 17.00
CA ARG A 208 2.03 -7.07 17.73
C ARG A 208 3.47 -6.94 17.28
N MET A 209 3.71 -6.86 15.99
CA MET A 209 5.05 -6.59 15.47
C MET A 209 5.63 -5.30 16.06
N ALA A 210 4.89 -4.20 15.99
CA ALA A 210 5.35 -2.90 16.50
C ALA A 210 5.62 -2.91 18.02
N GLU A 211 4.97 -3.80 18.78
CA GLU A 211 5.13 -3.95 20.23
C GLU A 211 6.22 -4.97 20.61
N GLU A 212 6.40 -6.04 19.83
CA GLU A 212 7.19 -7.22 20.22
C GLU A 212 8.55 -7.28 19.50
N ASP A 213 8.66 -6.80 18.26
CA ASP A 213 9.91 -6.87 17.49
C ASP A 213 10.92 -5.82 17.97
N GLU A 214 12.15 -6.26 18.24
CA GLU A 214 13.24 -5.42 18.75
C GLU A 214 13.60 -4.27 17.79
N GLU A 215 13.45 -4.48 16.47
CA GLU A 215 13.72 -3.45 15.47
C GLU A 215 12.79 -2.23 15.61
N TYR A 216 11.60 -2.42 16.17
CA TYR A 216 10.62 -1.35 16.40
C TYR A 216 10.77 -0.63 17.74
N LYS A 217 11.70 -1.09 18.60
CA LYS A 217 12.00 -0.45 19.89
C LYS A 217 13.00 0.72 19.77
N ARG A 218 13.75 0.77 18.67
CA ARG A 218 14.64 1.91 18.39
C ARG A 218 13.84 3.19 18.11
N LEU A 219 14.51 4.32 18.24
CA LEU A 219 13.92 5.60 17.81
C LEU A 219 13.70 5.61 16.28
N ALA A 220 12.58 6.16 15.86
CA ALA A 220 12.27 6.37 14.44
C ALA A 220 13.16 7.46 13.85
N THR A 221 13.46 7.37 12.57
CA THR A 221 13.94 8.51 11.80
C THR A 221 12.81 9.48 11.50
N GLN A 222 13.12 10.72 11.09
CA GLN A 222 12.12 11.68 10.61
C GLN A 222 11.38 11.13 9.38
N ALA A 223 12.08 10.43 8.49
CA ALA A 223 11.48 9.80 7.33
C ALA A 223 10.45 8.72 7.73
N GLU A 224 10.79 7.81 8.64
CA GLU A 224 9.89 6.76 9.13
C GLU A 224 8.68 7.35 9.87
N TYR A 225 8.90 8.36 10.71
CA TYR A 225 7.80 9.06 11.40
C TYR A 225 6.88 9.77 10.41
N PHE A 226 7.45 10.51 9.46
CA PHE A 226 6.72 11.23 8.43
C PHE A 226 5.87 10.27 7.59
N ASP A 227 6.43 9.15 7.17
CA ASP A 227 5.75 8.14 6.38
C ASP A 227 4.56 7.51 7.14
N ASN A 228 4.81 7.05 8.36
CA ASN A 228 3.76 6.45 9.18
C ASN A 228 2.61 7.42 9.49
N VAL A 229 2.92 8.68 9.77
CA VAL A 229 1.91 9.63 10.26
C VAL A 229 1.26 10.42 9.12
N TRP A 230 2.03 10.94 8.17
CA TRP A 230 1.51 11.88 7.18
C TRP A 230 1.25 11.25 5.82
N VAL A 231 2.17 10.44 5.29
CA VAL A 231 1.97 9.75 4.00
C VAL A 231 0.78 8.80 4.10
N SER A 232 0.64 8.07 5.19
CA SER A 232 -0.50 7.18 5.42
C SER A 232 -1.85 7.92 5.41
N ARG A 233 -1.89 9.15 5.94
CA ARG A 233 -3.10 9.99 5.92
C ARG A 233 -3.40 10.52 4.51
N PHE A 234 -2.37 10.83 3.72
CA PHE A 234 -2.55 11.21 2.32
C PHE A 234 -3.28 10.12 1.53
N TYR A 235 -2.86 8.87 1.66
CA TYR A 235 -3.54 7.76 0.98
C TYR A 235 -4.99 7.58 1.45
N ARG A 236 -5.30 7.92 2.70
CA ARG A 236 -6.68 7.89 3.20
C ARG A 236 -7.56 8.96 2.55
N LEU A 237 -6.99 10.07 2.11
CA LEU A 237 -7.72 11.08 1.34
C LEU A 237 -8.34 10.48 0.06
N LEU A 238 -7.58 9.58 -0.62
CA LEU A 238 -8.09 8.86 -1.78
C LEU A 238 -9.29 7.96 -1.44
N SER A 239 -9.25 7.27 -0.30
CA SER A 239 -10.39 6.45 0.17
C SER A 239 -11.65 7.29 0.42
N TYR A 240 -11.51 8.48 1.00
CA TYR A 240 -12.64 9.42 1.15
C TYR A 240 -13.14 9.92 -0.21
N GLY A 241 -12.25 10.18 -1.16
CA GLY A 241 -12.62 10.51 -2.55
C GLY A 241 -13.42 9.40 -3.22
N MET A 242 -12.99 8.15 -3.08
CA MET A 242 -13.74 6.99 -3.58
C MET A 242 -15.10 6.83 -2.91
N LEU A 243 -15.21 7.12 -1.62
CA LEU A 243 -16.48 7.10 -0.90
C LEU A 243 -17.47 8.14 -1.45
N ILE A 244 -17.01 9.35 -1.80
CA ILE A 244 -17.81 10.38 -2.48
C ILE A 244 -18.28 9.82 -3.84
N ARG A 245 -17.36 9.29 -4.65
CA ARG A 245 -17.67 8.72 -5.96
C ARG A 245 -18.63 7.55 -5.89
N ALA A 246 -18.58 6.74 -4.83
CA ALA A 246 -19.54 5.65 -4.63
C ALA A 246 -20.99 6.18 -4.53
N HIS A 247 -21.21 7.29 -3.84
CA HIS A 247 -22.51 7.93 -3.74
C HIS A 247 -22.93 8.60 -5.05
N GLU A 248 -22.01 9.32 -5.73
CA GLU A 248 -22.28 9.94 -7.03
C GLU A 248 -22.70 8.92 -8.08
N TYR A 249 -22.02 7.78 -8.12
CA TYR A 249 -22.31 6.68 -9.03
C TYR A 249 -23.75 6.17 -8.91
N GLU A 250 -24.34 6.12 -7.71
CA GLU A 250 -25.74 5.72 -7.51
C GLU A 250 -26.71 6.89 -7.79
N LEU A 251 -26.34 8.13 -7.46
CA LEU A 251 -27.16 9.31 -7.74
C LEU A 251 -27.35 9.59 -9.22
N GLU A 252 -26.44 9.14 -10.08
CA GLU A 252 -26.54 9.22 -11.55
C GLU A 252 -27.51 8.20 -12.14
N ARG A 253 -28.06 7.27 -11.34
CA ARG A 253 -28.97 6.21 -11.75
C ARG A 253 -30.39 6.50 -11.30
N GLU A 254 -31.34 5.73 -11.86
CA GLU A 254 -32.72 5.78 -11.41
C GLU A 254 -32.83 5.27 -9.96
N HIS A 255 -33.41 6.08 -9.07
CA HIS A 255 -33.55 5.79 -7.65
C HIS A 255 -34.82 6.42 -7.06
N SER A 256 -35.24 5.92 -5.89
CA SER A 256 -36.38 6.48 -5.15
C SER A 256 -36.01 7.77 -4.41
N ALA A 257 -36.99 8.58 -4.04
CA ALA A 257 -36.77 9.78 -3.21
C ALA A 257 -36.14 9.48 -1.83
N ALA A 258 -36.44 8.29 -1.26
CA ALA A 258 -35.80 7.84 -0.02
C ALA A 258 -34.30 7.52 -0.23
N ALA A 259 -33.98 6.84 -1.34
CA ALA A 259 -32.60 6.57 -1.73
C ALA A 259 -31.84 7.87 -1.97
N GLU A 260 -32.43 8.82 -2.72
CA GLU A 260 -31.82 10.12 -2.98
C GLU A 260 -31.44 10.84 -1.70
N THR A 261 -32.37 10.90 -0.74
CA THR A 261 -32.15 11.55 0.55
C THR A 261 -30.98 10.90 1.32
N ALA A 262 -30.92 9.57 1.37
CA ALA A 262 -29.87 8.84 2.06
C ALA A 262 -28.50 8.98 1.36
N LEU A 263 -28.48 8.87 0.02
CA LEU A 263 -27.26 9.02 -0.79
C LEU A 263 -26.68 10.43 -0.70
N LEU A 264 -27.52 11.48 -0.79
CA LEU A 264 -27.08 12.87 -0.61
C LEU A 264 -26.52 13.12 0.79
N LYS A 265 -27.15 12.56 1.83
CA LYS A 265 -26.65 12.66 3.20
C LYS A 265 -25.30 11.96 3.36
N GLY A 266 -25.15 10.72 2.86
CA GLY A 266 -23.90 9.99 2.89
C GLY A 266 -22.79 10.71 2.13
N LYS A 267 -23.10 11.23 0.94
CA LYS A 267 -22.17 12.05 0.15
C LYS A 267 -21.68 13.27 0.92
N ALA A 268 -22.60 14.06 1.50
CA ALA A 268 -22.24 15.25 2.27
C ALA A 268 -21.34 14.93 3.48
N MET A 269 -21.58 13.79 4.15
CA MET A 269 -20.71 13.32 5.24
C MET A 269 -19.31 12.95 4.72
N ALA A 270 -19.22 12.25 3.58
CA ALA A 270 -17.94 11.87 2.95
C ALA A 270 -17.16 13.12 2.50
N GLU A 271 -17.83 14.11 1.89
CA GLU A 271 -17.24 15.39 1.50
C GLU A 271 -16.68 16.17 2.71
N ALA A 272 -17.38 16.14 3.85
CA ALA A 272 -16.91 16.77 5.07
C ALA A 272 -15.63 16.11 5.61
N LEU A 273 -15.56 14.76 5.60
CA LEU A 273 -14.35 14.02 6.00
C LEU A 273 -13.19 14.32 5.06
N HIS A 274 -13.42 14.27 3.75
CA HIS A 274 -12.42 14.59 2.73
C HIS A 274 -11.87 15.99 2.91
N LYS A 275 -12.76 17.00 3.03
CA LYS A 275 -12.37 18.41 3.20
C LYS A 275 -11.58 18.63 4.49
N GLN A 276 -12.02 18.02 5.60
CA GLN A 276 -11.31 18.15 6.88
C GLN A 276 -9.88 17.63 6.76
N LEU A 277 -9.69 16.43 6.17
CA LEU A 277 -8.37 15.84 6.00
C LEU A 277 -7.53 16.61 4.98
N ALA A 278 -8.11 17.09 3.88
CA ALA A 278 -7.41 17.90 2.88
C ALA A 278 -6.82 19.17 3.52
N VAL A 279 -7.59 19.89 4.31
CA VAL A 279 -7.09 21.09 5.02
C VAL A 279 -5.96 20.74 5.98
N GLU A 280 -6.09 19.63 6.75
CA GLU A 280 -5.02 19.17 7.63
C GLU A 280 -3.72 18.87 6.86
N LEU A 281 -3.85 18.22 5.69
CA LEU A 281 -2.70 17.86 4.86
C LEU A 281 -2.06 19.07 4.19
N GLU A 282 -2.85 20.05 3.71
CA GLU A 282 -2.32 21.30 3.14
C GLU A 282 -1.46 22.09 4.16
N GLU A 283 -1.77 22.02 5.46
CA GLU A 283 -0.97 22.64 6.51
C GLU A 283 0.31 21.84 6.86
N LYS A 284 0.33 20.56 6.58
CA LYS A 284 1.35 19.62 7.05
C LYS A 284 2.28 19.10 5.97
N LEU A 285 1.87 19.12 4.71
CA LEU A 285 2.63 18.62 3.58
C LEU A 285 3.12 19.77 2.70
N ASN A 286 4.34 19.62 2.17
CA ASN A 286 4.90 20.49 1.13
C ASN A 286 4.98 19.66 -0.15
N TYR A 287 4.07 19.85 -1.11
CA TYR A 287 4.05 19.16 -2.39
C TYR A 287 3.67 20.11 -3.54
#